data_164d493915411f57077163dd50ef96bd
#
_entry.id   164d493915411f57077163dd50ef96bd
#
_cell.length_a   1.000
_cell.length_b   1.000
_cell.length_c   1.000
_cell.angle_alpha   90.00
_cell.angle_beta   90.00
_cell.angle_gamma   90.00
#
_symmetry.space_group_name_H-M   'P 1'
#
loop_
_entity.id
_entity.type
_entity.pdbx_description
1 polymer ?
#
loop_
_entity_poly.entity_id
_entity_poly.type
_entity_poly.pdbx_seq_one_letter_code
_entity_poly.pdbx_strand_id
1 'polypeptide(L)'
;MIRRTFLSHAIGVAAASLFARSAWAQHAAHAGMAGMEPMDDMRGMAGMADHAQHAKPAPAALAAVDALPAGAPLAPLRTLANESGEAGTFRATLVAQPVARPMLQHAHPTTFWQFGAGTAGPVVGPLIDVREGDTVEIRFVNKLPQPSTIHWHGLPVPPEQDGNPSDPVAPGASRVYRFTLPKGSAGTYWYHPHPHMMTAEQAFRGLAGPFIVRAADDPLAGWPERHLFVSDLKLASDGSIPPNDMMDWMNGREGQFALVNGERRPRIDVAGDERWRVWNACSARYVCVAFDDGRAFEHVGTDGGLFETPRRVTSLLLAPGERAELLVRAGDRASRAVLQAAEYDRRKMAMSHDGGRGSLPPDPALPLADVTFVPAAARALPATLRAVPAPGEPVADKDVALGEAMDMNAMMSGPAHGRPAGMRFMINGATYAPHRATLTSRRGELERWTIRNTTDMDHPFHLHGTQFQVTERASGGTRTAEPFRAWRDTVNVRSGETVTLLVKQDMPGERMFHCHILEHEDLGMMGTLKVV
;
A
#
# COMPACT_ATOMS: atom_id res chain seq x y z
N MET A 1 28.91 60.13 4.09
CA MET A 1 27.66 60.84 4.37
C MET A 1 26.56 59.86 4.15
N ILE A 2 25.77 59.42 5.02
CA ILE A 2 25.18 59.70 6.31
C ILE A 2 24.81 58.35 6.92
N ARG A 3 25.24 58.09 8.12
CA ARG A 3 24.78 57.02 9.01
C ARG A 3 23.31 57.28 9.39
N ARG A 4 22.53 56.21 9.58
CA ARG A 4 21.56 56.15 10.69
C ARG A 4 21.35 54.71 11.16
N THR A 5 21.86 54.47 12.30
CA THR A 5 21.61 53.46 13.33
C THR A 5 20.17 53.56 13.85
N PHE A 6 19.49 52.43 14.10
CA PHE A 6 18.54 52.38 15.21
C PHE A 6 18.66 51.03 15.94
N LEU A 7 18.82 51.20 17.23
CA LEU A 7 19.01 50.20 18.27
C LEU A 7 17.69 49.52 18.68
N SER A 8 17.85 48.25 19.03
CA SER A 8 17.30 47.51 20.19
C SER A 8 15.82 47.66 20.59
N HIS A 9 15.14 46.51 20.70
CA HIS A 9 14.55 46.10 22.01
C HIS A 9 14.44 44.57 22.04
N ALA A 10 15.26 43.98 22.89
CA ALA A 10 15.05 42.64 23.40
C ALA A 10 14.07 42.73 24.59
N ILE A 11 12.99 41.97 24.55
CA ILE A 11 12.24 41.61 25.74
C ILE A 11 11.89 40.14 25.60
N GLY A 12 12.47 39.35 26.48
CA GLY A 12 12.14 37.94 26.65
C GLY A 12 10.79 37.77 27.32
N VAL A 13 10.11 36.73 26.93
CA VAL A 13 9.10 36.05 27.79
C VAL A 13 9.34 34.55 27.64
N ALA A 14 9.93 34.01 28.70
CA ALA A 14 9.84 32.58 29.02
C ALA A 14 8.47 32.33 29.68
N ALA A 15 8.01 31.09 29.58
CA ALA A 15 6.88 30.46 30.25
C ALA A 15 5.60 30.34 29.41
N ALA A 16 5.35 29.10 28.99
CA ALA A 16 4.12 28.34 29.27
C ALA A 16 4.12 26.99 28.54
N SER A 17 4.91 26.06 29.00
CA SER A 17 4.58 24.65 28.91
C SER A 17 3.68 24.30 30.08
N LEU A 18 2.40 24.07 29.82
CA LEU A 18 1.40 23.38 30.66
C LEU A 18 0.01 23.83 30.16
N PHE A 19 -0.67 22.94 29.48
CA PHE A 19 -2.13 22.81 29.41
C PHE A 19 -2.53 22.15 28.07
N ALA A 20 -2.52 20.85 28.08
CA ALA A 20 -3.41 20.06 27.25
C ALA A 20 -3.66 18.71 27.94
N ARG A 21 -4.32 18.75 29.08
CA ARG A 21 -5.05 17.62 29.65
C ARG A 21 -6.45 18.12 30.01
N SER A 22 -7.44 17.31 29.68
CA SER A 22 -8.86 17.46 30.05
C SER A 22 -9.76 18.25 29.10
N ALA A 23 -10.37 17.50 28.19
CA ALA A 23 -11.69 17.81 27.66
C ALA A 23 -12.46 16.51 27.31
N TRP A 24 -12.60 15.63 28.28
CA TRP A 24 -13.56 14.52 28.23
C TRP A 24 -14.08 14.22 29.62
N ALA A 25 -14.90 15.12 30.16
CA ALA A 25 -15.83 14.84 31.27
C ALA A 25 -16.61 16.10 31.56
N GLN A 26 -17.79 16.27 30.99
CA GLN A 26 -18.88 17.06 31.56
C GLN A 26 -20.12 17.03 30.63
N HIS A 27 -20.96 16.04 30.81
CA HIS A 27 -22.41 16.23 30.62
C HIS A 27 -23.12 15.31 31.59
N ALA A 28 -23.28 15.82 32.80
CA ALA A 28 -24.27 15.37 33.75
C ALA A 28 -24.63 16.59 34.61
N ALA A 29 -25.69 17.27 34.29
CA ALA A 29 -26.56 17.98 35.22
C ALA A 29 -27.54 18.87 34.43
N HIS A 30 -28.74 18.38 34.17
CA HIS A 30 -29.93 19.24 34.18
C HIS A 30 -30.97 18.56 35.08
N ALA A 31 -31.01 19.03 36.29
CA ALA A 31 -32.11 18.82 37.21
C ALA A 31 -33.19 19.87 36.91
N GLY A 32 -34.45 19.40 36.90
CA GLY A 32 -35.56 20.30 37.17
C GLY A 32 -36.69 20.29 36.16
N MET A 33 -37.60 19.30 36.26
CA MET A 33 -39.04 19.55 36.09
C MET A 33 -39.79 18.59 36.99
N ALA A 34 -40.34 19.13 38.04
CA ALA A 34 -41.28 18.50 38.93
C ALA A 34 -42.69 18.52 38.31
N GLY A 35 -43.41 17.39 38.43
CA GLY A 35 -44.84 17.35 38.26
C GLY A 35 -45.35 16.38 37.21
N MET A 36 -45.41 15.09 37.55
CA MET A 36 -46.41 14.19 37.01
C MET A 36 -46.63 13.04 38.04
N GLU A 37 -47.87 12.86 38.40
CA GLU A 37 -48.33 11.84 39.33
C GLU A 37 -48.11 10.41 38.84
N PRO A 38 -48.00 9.37 39.72
CA PRO A 38 -47.73 8.00 39.33
C PRO A 38 -48.99 7.34 38.78
N MET A 39 -48.90 6.77 37.58
CA MET A 39 -49.83 5.77 37.08
C MET A 39 -49.44 4.40 37.60
N ASP A 40 -50.14 3.89 38.58
CA ASP A 40 -50.26 2.49 38.91
C ASP A 40 -51.08 1.80 37.79
N ASP A 41 -50.45 1.04 36.90
CA ASP A 41 -50.95 -0.19 36.30
C ASP A 41 -50.01 -0.70 35.19
N MET A 42 -49.03 -1.47 35.54
CA MET A 42 -48.36 -2.37 34.56
C MET A 42 -47.82 -3.63 35.25
N ARG A 43 -48.71 -4.43 35.77
CA ARG A 43 -48.45 -5.86 35.98
C ARG A 43 -48.71 -6.58 34.66
N GLY A 44 -47.65 -6.85 33.89
CA GLY A 44 -47.80 -7.68 32.70
C GLY A 44 -46.69 -7.54 31.68
N MET A 45 -45.40 -7.47 32.08
CA MET A 45 -44.28 -7.67 31.18
C MET A 45 -43.13 -8.43 31.84
N ALA A 46 -43.44 -9.67 32.24
CA ALA A 46 -42.41 -10.67 32.49
C ALA A 46 -42.05 -11.32 31.13
N GLY A 47 -41.19 -10.69 30.36
CA GLY A 47 -40.80 -11.18 29.03
C GLY A 47 -39.68 -10.42 28.34
N MET A 48 -39.06 -9.43 28.99
CA MET A 48 -37.95 -8.65 28.40
C MET A 48 -36.60 -8.88 29.10
N ALA A 49 -36.39 -9.99 29.78
CA ALA A 49 -35.12 -10.29 30.44
C ALA A 49 -34.15 -11.11 29.58
N ASP A 50 -34.49 -11.45 28.33
CA ASP A 50 -33.69 -12.37 27.52
C ASP A 50 -32.96 -11.75 26.32
N HIS A 51 -32.99 -10.43 26.14
CA HIS A 51 -32.24 -9.75 25.07
C HIS A 51 -30.86 -9.21 25.50
N ALA A 52 -30.46 -9.38 26.76
CA ALA A 52 -29.15 -8.93 27.25
C ALA A 52 -28.00 -9.95 27.00
N GLN A 53 -28.27 -11.13 26.44
CA GLN A 53 -27.27 -12.21 26.34
C GLN A 53 -26.50 -12.27 25.02
N HIS A 54 -26.71 -11.35 24.05
CA HIS A 54 -25.98 -11.35 22.79
C HIS A 54 -25.41 -9.98 22.37
N ALA A 55 -25.18 -9.06 23.28
CA ALA A 55 -24.37 -7.90 22.99
C ALA A 55 -22.95 -8.39 22.66
N LYS A 56 -22.53 -8.30 21.39
CA LYS A 56 -21.12 -8.52 21.04
C LYS A 56 -20.28 -7.64 21.96
N PRO A 57 -19.23 -8.17 22.60
CA PRO A 57 -18.35 -7.35 23.41
C PRO A 57 -17.86 -6.17 22.60
N ALA A 58 -17.79 -4.98 23.20
CA ALA A 58 -17.25 -3.80 22.55
C ALA A 58 -15.85 -4.15 22.02
N PRO A 59 -15.47 -3.67 20.81
CA PRO A 59 -14.16 -3.94 20.27
C PRO A 59 -13.08 -3.41 21.23
N ALA A 60 -12.02 -4.19 21.43
CA ALA A 60 -10.91 -3.80 22.28
C ALA A 60 -10.26 -2.49 21.75
N ALA A 61 -9.82 -1.61 22.65
CA ALA A 61 -9.13 -0.40 22.27
C ALA A 61 -7.85 -0.72 21.48
N LEU A 62 -7.39 0.19 20.65
CA LEU A 62 -6.12 0.02 19.94
C LEU A 62 -4.94 -0.05 20.94
N ALA A 63 -3.95 -0.87 20.63
CA ALA A 63 -2.70 -0.92 21.36
C ALA A 63 -1.98 0.44 21.26
N ALA A 64 -1.21 0.80 22.30
CA ALA A 64 -0.42 2.02 22.30
C ALA A 64 0.60 1.99 21.13
N VAL A 65 0.92 3.15 20.55
CA VAL A 65 1.85 3.27 19.40
C VAL A 65 3.27 2.82 19.68
N ASP A 66 3.65 2.68 20.94
CA ASP A 66 4.93 2.18 21.41
C ASP A 66 4.90 0.73 21.94
N ALA A 67 3.73 0.07 21.87
CA ALA A 67 3.53 -1.27 22.41
C ALA A 67 4.38 -2.36 21.73
N LEU A 68 4.73 -2.17 20.45
CA LEU A 68 5.66 -3.08 19.77
C LEU A 68 7.11 -2.68 20.03
N PRO A 69 8.01 -3.64 20.25
CA PRO A 69 9.44 -3.38 20.40
C PRO A 69 9.99 -2.71 19.11
N ALA A 70 11.02 -1.87 19.28
CA ALA A 70 11.72 -1.23 18.18
C ALA A 70 13.23 -1.42 18.33
N GLY A 71 14.01 -1.16 17.27
CA GLY A 71 15.46 -1.19 17.31
C GLY A 71 16.08 -2.58 17.17
N ALA A 72 15.34 -3.60 16.77
CA ALA A 72 15.92 -4.86 16.31
C ALA A 72 16.78 -4.63 15.04
N PRO A 73 17.82 -5.42 14.78
CA PRO A 73 18.48 -5.40 13.47
C PRO A 73 17.46 -5.69 12.36
N LEU A 74 17.57 -5.01 11.21
CA LEU A 74 16.70 -5.29 10.07
C LEU A 74 16.78 -6.77 9.69
N ALA A 75 15.66 -7.47 9.79
CA ALA A 75 15.58 -8.86 9.38
C ALA A 75 15.72 -9.00 7.85
N PRO A 76 16.57 -9.92 7.36
CA PRO A 76 16.60 -10.22 5.92
C PRO A 76 15.29 -10.88 5.50
N LEU A 77 14.84 -10.61 4.27
CA LEU A 77 13.71 -11.32 3.68
C LEU A 77 14.12 -12.79 3.45
N ARG A 78 13.22 -13.72 3.77
CA ARG A 78 13.45 -15.14 3.48
C ARG A 78 13.28 -15.35 1.98
N THR A 79 14.25 -15.97 1.32
CA THR A 79 14.14 -16.35 -0.08
C THR A 79 13.40 -17.68 -0.21
N LEU A 80 12.43 -17.75 -1.13
CA LEU A 80 11.75 -18.99 -1.48
C LEU A 80 12.74 -19.89 -2.23
N ALA A 81 12.93 -21.12 -1.73
CA ALA A 81 13.86 -22.05 -2.35
C ALA A 81 13.33 -22.55 -3.71
N ASN A 82 14.22 -22.64 -4.71
CA ASN A 82 13.90 -23.28 -5.97
C ASN A 82 13.96 -24.81 -5.78
N GLU A 83 12.84 -25.47 -6.00
CA GLU A 83 12.69 -26.94 -5.94
C GLU A 83 13.01 -27.62 -7.27
N SER A 84 13.28 -26.85 -8.36
CA SER A 84 13.61 -27.39 -9.68
C SER A 84 15.09 -27.64 -9.81
N GLY A 85 15.45 -28.78 -10.39
CA GLY A 85 16.81 -29.05 -10.87
C GLY A 85 17.05 -28.63 -12.33
N GLU A 86 16.03 -28.08 -13.00
CA GLU A 86 16.09 -27.70 -14.41
C GLU A 86 16.60 -26.26 -14.55
N ALA A 87 17.58 -26.03 -15.41
CA ALA A 87 18.07 -24.69 -15.71
C ALA A 87 16.98 -23.83 -16.34
N GLY A 88 16.87 -22.57 -15.92
CA GLY A 88 15.83 -21.62 -16.41
C GLY A 88 14.43 -21.94 -15.91
N THR A 89 14.29 -22.81 -14.88
CA THR A 89 13.00 -23.11 -14.25
C THR A 89 13.08 -22.84 -12.75
N PHE A 90 12.18 -22.03 -12.27
CA PHE A 90 11.94 -21.82 -10.85
C PHE A 90 10.65 -22.51 -10.45
N ARG A 91 10.74 -23.52 -9.60
CA ARG A 91 9.58 -24.25 -9.08
C ARG A 91 9.56 -24.16 -7.58
N ALA A 92 8.37 -23.88 -7.00
CA ALA A 92 8.22 -23.85 -5.55
C ALA A 92 6.77 -24.06 -5.13
N THR A 93 6.59 -24.38 -3.84
CA THR A 93 5.27 -24.45 -3.20
C THR A 93 5.07 -23.26 -2.28
N LEU A 94 3.97 -22.53 -2.47
CA LEU A 94 3.57 -21.38 -1.64
C LEU A 94 2.24 -21.72 -0.93
N VAL A 95 2.29 -21.77 0.40
CA VAL A 95 1.11 -22.09 1.23
C VAL A 95 0.60 -20.82 1.90
N ALA A 96 -0.66 -20.47 1.68
CA ALA A 96 -1.34 -19.43 2.47
C ALA A 96 -2.06 -20.06 3.66
N GLN A 97 -1.74 -19.62 4.88
CA GLN A 97 -2.30 -20.20 6.09
C GLN A 97 -2.34 -19.21 7.27
N PRO A 98 -3.29 -19.39 8.22
CA PRO A 98 -3.25 -18.66 9.48
C PRO A 98 -2.01 -19.04 10.29
N VAL A 99 -1.37 -18.05 10.93
CA VAL A 99 -0.22 -18.21 11.81
C VAL A 99 -0.38 -17.30 13.02
N ALA A 100 -0.35 -17.89 14.21
CA ALA A 100 -0.41 -17.14 15.46
C ALA A 100 1.00 -16.67 15.88
N ARG A 101 1.15 -15.39 16.24
CA ARG A 101 2.40 -14.78 16.68
C ARG A 101 2.22 -13.92 17.92
N PRO A 102 3.06 -14.04 18.94
CA PRO A 102 3.06 -13.15 20.08
C PRO A 102 3.61 -11.78 19.66
N MET A 103 2.73 -10.79 19.48
CA MET A 103 3.12 -9.43 19.13
C MET A 103 3.19 -8.51 20.35
N LEU A 104 2.22 -8.60 21.24
CA LEU A 104 2.14 -7.80 22.46
C LEU A 104 2.39 -8.67 23.70
N GLN A 105 3.03 -8.07 24.73
CA GLN A 105 3.14 -8.71 26.04
C GLN A 105 1.77 -8.78 26.69
N HIS A 106 1.48 -9.91 27.35
CA HIS A 106 0.23 -10.13 28.11
C HIS A 106 -1.06 -10.09 27.27
N ALA A 107 -0.97 -10.19 25.94
CA ALA A 107 -2.11 -10.28 25.02
C ALA A 107 -2.16 -11.66 24.36
N HIS A 108 -3.28 -11.96 23.72
CA HIS A 108 -3.39 -13.17 22.89
C HIS A 108 -2.44 -13.08 21.69
N PRO A 109 -1.89 -14.21 21.22
CA PRO A 109 -1.12 -14.22 19.98
C PRO A 109 -1.95 -13.67 18.80
N THR A 110 -1.38 -12.74 18.04
CA THR A 110 -2.00 -12.17 16.85
C THR A 110 -2.08 -13.22 15.74
N THR A 111 -3.25 -13.42 15.16
CA THR A 111 -3.43 -14.30 14.01
C THR A 111 -3.19 -13.54 12.72
N PHE A 112 -2.07 -13.79 12.10
CA PHE A 112 -1.75 -13.37 10.73
C PHE A 112 -2.19 -14.42 9.72
N TRP A 113 -2.34 -14.02 8.47
CA TRP A 113 -2.38 -14.93 7.33
C TRP A 113 -1.08 -14.75 6.55
N GLN A 114 -0.37 -15.82 6.31
CA GLN A 114 0.99 -15.72 5.82
C GLN A 114 1.27 -16.73 4.71
N PHE A 115 2.05 -16.28 3.72
CA PHE A 115 2.65 -17.18 2.74
C PHE A 115 3.88 -17.88 3.31
N GLY A 116 4.00 -19.21 3.07
CA GLY A 116 5.14 -20.04 3.44
C GLY A 116 4.87 -20.96 4.62
N ALA A 117 5.82 -21.87 4.89
CA ALA A 117 5.76 -22.84 5.97
C ALA A 117 6.43 -22.27 7.24
N GLY A 118 5.79 -22.50 8.40
CA GLY A 118 6.37 -22.24 9.72
C GLY A 118 6.01 -20.90 10.34
N THR A 119 6.31 -20.80 11.64
CA THR A 119 5.99 -19.65 12.51
C THR A 119 7.21 -18.75 12.76
N ALA A 120 8.38 -19.11 12.30
CA ALA A 120 9.60 -18.34 12.49
C ALA A 120 9.79 -17.27 11.41
N GLY A 121 10.45 -16.15 11.78
CA GLY A 121 10.80 -15.05 10.88
C GLY A 121 9.70 -13.99 10.71
N PRO A 122 9.91 -12.96 9.89
CA PRO A 122 9.01 -11.81 9.75
C PRO A 122 7.64 -12.19 9.16
N VAL A 123 6.64 -11.33 9.42
CA VAL A 123 5.31 -11.43 8.80
C VAL A 123 5.38 -10.82 7.39
N VAL A 124 6.14 -11.47 6.51
CA VAL A 124 6.30 -11.10 5.10
C VAL A 124 6.42 -12.43 4.33
N GLY A 125 5.75 -12.52 3.19
CA GLY A 125 5.89 -13.66 2.29
C GLY A 125 7.34 -13.79 1.81
N PRO A 126 7.79 -14.99 1.43
CA PRO A 126 9.17 -15.20 0.98
C PRO A 126 9.47 -14.43 -0.31
N LEU A 127 10.69 -13.92 -0.42
CA LEU A 127 11.21 -13.34 -1.66
C LEU A 127 11.31 -14.40 -2.74
N ILE A 128 10.69 -14.15 -3.88
CA ILE A 128 10.92 -14.89 -5.13
C ILE A 128 11.96 -14.12 -5.93
N ASP A 129 13.11 -14.72 -6.21
CA ASP A 129 14.25 -14.09 -6.89
C ASP A 129 14.62 -14.94 -8.11
N VAL A 130 14.31 -14.43 -9.28
CA VAL A 130 14.40 -15.14 -10.57
C VAL A 130 15.02 -14.26 -11.65
N ARG A 131 15.21 -14.79 -12.84
CA ARG A 131 15.82 -14.08 -13.96
C ARG A 131 14.85 -13.91 -15.12
N GLU A 132 15.09 -12.93 -15.95
CA GLU A 132 14.48 -12.83 -17.27
C GLU A 132 14.71 -14.14 -18.05
N GLY A 133 13.66 -14.63 -18.69
CA GLY A 133 13.68 -15.90 -19.43
C GLY A 133 13.34 -17.14 -18.59
N ASP A 134 13.34 -17.04 -17.26
CA ASP A 134 12.96 -18.16 -16.41
C ASP A 134 11.46 -18.48 -16.57
N THR A 135 11.16 -19.78 -16.53
CA THR A 135 9.80 -20.27 -16.33
C THR A 135 9.55 -20.43 -14.84
N VAL A 136 8.55 -19.70 -14.33
CA VAL A 136 8.14 -19.75 -12.93
C VAL A 136 6.95 -20.69 -12.81
N GLU A 137 7.02 -21.66 -11.89
CA GLU A 137 5.97 -22.61 -11.57
C GLU A 137 5.72 -22.61 -10.07
N ILE A 138 4.63 -22.02 -9.64
CA ILE A 138 4.26 -21.93 -8.21
C ILE A 138 3.02 -22.77 -7.94
N ARG A 139 3.18 -23.80 -7.13
CA ARG A 139 2.05 -24.52 -6.55
C ARG A 139 1.52 -23.73 -5.36
N PHE A 140 0.40 -23.04 -5.56
CA PHE A 140 -0.31 -22.36 -4.49
C PHE A 140 -1.25 -23.34 -3.77
N VAL A 141 -1.14 -23.39 -2.44
CA VAL A 141 -2.03 -24.18 -1.56
C VAL A 141 -2.76 -23.25 -0.62
N ASN A 142 -4.08 -23.19 -0.74
CA ASN A 142 -4.91 -22.36 0.10
C ASN A 142 -5.38 -23.12 1.36
N LYS A 143 -4.79 -22.80 2.52
CA LYS A 143 -5.22 -23.28 3.85
C LYS A 143 -5.92 -22.21 4.68
N LEU A 144 -6.36 -21.13 4.03
CA LEU A 144 -7.17 -20.09 4.66
C LEU A 144 -8.63 -20.56 4.82
N PRO A 145 -9.40 -19.91 5.71
CA PRO A 145 -10.85 -20.16 5.81
C PRO A 145 -11.65 -19.53 4.66
N GLN A 146 -11.02 -18.78 3.76
CA GLN A 146 -11.61 -18.04 2.65
C GLN A 146 -11.00 -18.46 1.31
N PRO A 147 -11.73 -18.30 0.17
CA PRO A 147 -11.12 -18.37 -1.15
C PRO A 147 -10.00 -17.35 -1.31
N SER A 148 -8.97 -17.67 -2.07
CA SER A 148 -7.81 -16.78 -2.29
C SER A 148 -7.21 -16.97 -3.68
N THR A 149 -6.38 -16.02 -4.09
CA THR A 149 -5.61 -16.08 -5.35
C THR A 149 -4.17 -15.68 -5.08
N ILE A 150 -3.30 -15.74 -6.11
CA ILE A 150 -2.05 -14.98 -6.14
C ILE A 150 -2.07 -14.10 -7.38
N HIS A 151 -2.12 -12.79 -7.16
CA HIS A 151 -1.82 -11.79 -8.19
C HIS A 151 -0.32 -11.49 -8.19
N TRP A 152 0.27 -11.52 -9.38
CA TRP A 152 1.68 -11.24 -9.61
C TRP A 152 1.85 -9.78 -10.01
N HIS A 153 1.77 -8.89 -9.03
CA HIS A 153 1.66 -7.46 -9.21
C HIS A 153 2.79 -6.89 -10.09
N GLY A 154 2.40 -6.37 -11.25
CA GLY A 154 3.27 -5.72 -12.22
C GLY A 154 3.94 -6.66 -13.22
N LEU A 155 3.92 -7.98 -13.01
CA LEU A 155 4.51 -8.93 -13.93
C LEU A 155 3.70 -9.07 -15.21
N PRO A 156 4.36 -9.14 -16.38
CA PRO A 156 3.69 -9.39 -17.66
C PRO A 156 3.37 -10.88 -17.84
N VAL A 157 2.36 -11.36 -17.13
CA VAL A 157 1.94 -12.77 -17.13
C VAL A 157 0.67 -12.96 -17.96
N PRO A 158 0.39 -14.17 -18.49
CA PRO A 158 -0.89 -14.48 -19.12
C PRO A 158 -2.07 -14.23 -18.18
N PRO A 159 -3.23 -13.72 -18.66
CA PRO A 159 -4.36 -13.39 -17.80
C PRO A 159 -4.87 -14.52 -16.93
N GLU A 160 -4.85 -15.75 -17.44
CA GLU A 160 -5.25 -16.96 -16.72
C GLU A 160 -4.25 -17.37 -15.62
N GLN A 161 -3.07 -16.75 -15.58
CA GLN A 161 -2.05 -16.96 -14.56
C GLN A 161 -1.96 -15.78 -13.57
N ASP A 162 -2.75 -14.73 -13.76
CA ASP A 162 -2.62 -13.47 -13.02
C ASP A 162 -3.43 -13.43 -11.72
N GLY A 163 -4.11 -14.52 -11.37
CA GLY A 163 -4.87 -14.60 -10.11
C GLY A 163 -6.09 -13.68 -10.08
N ASN A 164 -6.78 -13.55 -11.19
CA ASN A 164 -7.98 -12.73 -11.33
C ASN A 164 -9.05 -13.06 -10.28
N PRO A 165 -9.84 -12.08 -9.82
CA PRO A 165 -10.85 -12.25 -8.77
C PRO A 165 -11.98 -13.21 -9.15
N SER A 166 -12.17 -13.50 -10.44
CA SER A 166 -13.18 -14.44 -10.95
C SER A 166 -12.77 -15.92 -10.86
N ASP A 167 -11.51 -16.23 -10.52
CA ASP A 167 -10.96 -17.59 -10.53
C ASP A 167 -10.18 -17.91 -9.23
N PRO A 168 -10.84 -17.83 -8.06
CA PRO A 168 -10.19 -18.05 -6.77
C PRO A 168 -10.00 -19.54 -6.47
N VAL A 169 -8.96 -19.85 -5.71
CA VAL A 169 -8.70 -21.17 -5.14
C VAL A 169 -9.48 -21.33 -3.84
N ALA A 170 -10.35 -22.33 -3.78
CA ALA A 170 -11.17 -22.59 -2.61
C ALA A 170 -10.34 -22.98 -1.36
N PRO A 171 -10.87 -22.84 -0.13
CA PRO A 171 -10.26 -23.39 1.08
C PRO A 171 -9.90 -24.87 0.94
N GLY A 172 -8.68 -25.23 1.30
CA GLY A 172 -8.16 -26.61 1.19
C GLY A 172 -7.72 -27.04 -0.22
N ALA A 173 -8.01 -26.25 -1.25
CA ALA A 173 -7.61 -26.55 -2.63
C ALA A 173 -6.21 -26.01 -2.97
N SER A 174 -5.72 -26.41 -4.15
CA SER A 174 -4.46 -25.89 -4.69
C SER A 174 -4.57 -25.63 -6.19
N ARG A 175 -3.70 -24.74 -6.68
CA ARG A 175 -3.55 -24.38 -8.10
C ARG A 175 -2.08 -24.24 -8.44
N VAL A 176 -1.71 -24.58 -9.68
CA VAL A 176 -0.39 -24.28 -10.21
C VAL A 176 -0.48 -23.05 -11.12
N TYR A 177 0.27 -22.01 -10.78
CA TYR A 177 0.53 -20.88 -11.65
C TYR A 177 1.82 -21.16 -12.43
N ARG A 178 1.77 -21.02 -13.75
CA ARG A 178 2.93 -21.24 -14.60
C ARG A 178 3.02 -20.19 -15.70
N PHE A 179 4.14 -19.47 -15.74
CA PHE A 179 4.42 -18.45 -16.75
C PHE A 179 5.91 -18.31 -17.00
N THR A 180 6.28 -17.77 -18.17
CA THR A 180 7.67 -17.47 -18.51
C THR A 180 7.86 -15.96 -18.53
N LEU A 181 8.92 -15.49 -17.88
CA LEU A 181 9.26 -14.08 -17.80
C LEU A 181 9.93 -13.62 -19.09
N PRO A 182 9.37 -12.64 -19.82
CA PRO A 182 10.00 -12.19 -21.05
C PRO A 182 11.30 -11.42 -20.77
N LYS A 183 12.18 -11.34 -21.77
CA LYS A 183 13.30 -10.39 -21.74
C LYS A 183 12.77 -8.96 -21.67
N GLY A 184 13.47 -8.11 -20.91
CA GLY A 184 13.07 -6.74 -20.66
C GLY A 184 12.10 -6.58 -19.48
N SER A 185 11.76 -7.66 -18.76
CA SER A 185 10.91 -7.63 -17.56
C SER A 185 11.67 -7.52 -16.24
N ALA A 186 13.00 -7.28 -16.27
CA ALA A 186 13.75 -7.07 -15.04
C ALA A 186 13.20 -5.90 -14.24
N GLY A 187 12.95 -6.12 -12.94
CA GLY A 187 12.34 -5.10 -12.08
C GLY A 187 12.09 -5.58 -10.66
N THR A 188 11.40 -4.72 -9.92
CA THR A 188 11.07 -4.90 -8.51
C THR A 188 9.55 -5.07 -8.39
N TYR A 189 9.10 -6.29 -8.25
CA TYR A 189 7.71 -6.71 -8.22
C TYR A 189 7.32 -7.27 -6.85
N TRP A 190 6.06 -7.65 -6.69
CA TRP A 190 5.57 -8.31 -5.49
C TRP A 190 4.37 -9.20 -5.82
N TYR A 191 3.82 -9.89 -4.84
CA TYR A 191 2.64 -10.71 -5.01
C TYR A 191 1.74 -10.62 -3.78
N HIS A 192 0.44 -10.66 -4.01
CA HIS A 192 -0.60 -10.61 -2.98
C HIS A 192 -1.89 -11.28 -3.46
N PRO A 193 -2.85 -11.59 -2.56
CA PRO A 193 -4.15 -12.11 -3.00
C PRO A 193 -5.00 -11.05 -3.69
N HIS A 194 -5.88 -11.52 -4.58
CA HIS A 194 -6.83 -10.66 -5.30
C HIS A 194 -8.23 -11.30 -5.43
N PRO A 195 -8.79 -11.97 -4.40
CA PRO A 195 -10.14 -12.52 -4.48
C PRO A 195 -11.16 -11.40 -4.35
N HIS A 196 -12.24 -11.46 -5.14
CA HIS A 196 -13.28 -10.42 -5.15
C HIS A 196 -13.80 -10.12 -3.74
N MET A 197 -13.74 -8.84 -3.36
CA MET A 197 -14.21 -8.32 -2.08
C MET A 197 -13.45 -8.88 -0.84
N MET A 198 -12.24 -9.40 -0.96
CA MET A 198 -11.47 -9.97 0.17
C MET A 198 -9.99 -9.59 0.12
N THR A 199 -9.60 -8.77 -0.85
CA THR A 199 -8.20 -8.36 -1.07
C THR A 199 -7.66 -7.59 0.14
N ALA A 200 -8.41 -6.59 0.62
CA ALA A 200 -7.99 -5.73 1.72
C ALA A 200 -7.73 -6.52 3.01
N GLU A 201 -8.66 -7.40 3.41
CA GLU A 201 -8.46 -8.21 4.62
C GLU A 201 -7.27 -9.16 4.48
N GLN A 202 -7.16 -9.88 3.36
CA GLN A 202 -6.14 -10.89 3.17
C GLN A 202 -4.74 -10.27 3.11
N ALA A 203 -4.56 -9.19 2.37
CA ALA A 203 -3.29 -8.48 2.28
C ALA A 203 -2.90 -7.85 3.63
N PHE A 204 -3.84 -7.18 4.31
CA PHE A 204 -3.58 -6.54 5.61
C PHE A 204 -3.22 -7.55 6.70
N ARG A 205 -3.73 -8.78 6.63
CA ARG A 205 -3.35 -9.85 7.56
C ARG A 205 -1.98 -10.45 7.29
N GLY A 206 -1.26 -10.01 6.23
CA GLY A 206 0.13 -10.37 5.96
C GLY A 206 0.36 -11.23 4.72
N LEU A 207 -0.66 -11.42 3.86
CA LEU A 207 -0.50 -12.15 2.59
C LEU A 207 0.07 -11.22 1.52
N ALA A 208 1.34 -10.90 1.65
CA ALA A 208 2.11 -10.17 0.65
C ALA A 208 3.56 -10.63 0.68
N GLY A 209 4.23 -10.65 -0.47
CA GLY A 209 5.64 -11.01 -0.55
C GLY A 209 6.34 -10.37 -1.74
N PRO A 210 7.65 -10.09 -1.62
CA PRO A 210 8.46 -9.47 -2.66
C PRO A 210 8.80 -10.45 -3.78
N PHE A 211 8.95 -9.90 -5.00
CA PHE A 211 9.36 -10.63 -6.19
C PHE A 211 10.38 -9.80 -6.97
N ILE A 212 11.52 -10.36 -7.32
CA ILE A 212 12.57 -9.69 -8.10
C ILE A 212 12.80 -10.48 -9.38
N VAL A 213 12.82 -9.78 -10.51
CA VAL A 213 13.28 -10.30 -11.79
C VAL A 213 14.62 -9.65 -12.13
N ARG A 214 15.66 -10.44 -12.32
CA ARG A 214 17.02 -9.95 -12.58
C ARG A 214 17.34 -9.95 -14.07
N ALA A 215 17.91 -8.84 -14.54
CA ALA A 215 18.54 -8.80 -15.87
C ALA A 215 19.92 -9.45 -15.84
N ALA A 216 20.34 -10.03 -16.96
CA ALA A 216 21.69 -10.57 -17.10
C ALA A 216 22.75 -9.44 -17.18
N ASP A 217 22.37 -8.29 -17.68
CA ASP A 217 23.20 -7.10 -17.95
C ASP A 217 22.92 -5.93 -16.99
N ASP A 218 22.49 -6.24 -15.74
CA ASP A 218 22.20 -5.20 -14.74
C ASP A 218 23.48 -4.38 -14.43
N PRO A 219 23.51 -3.07 -14.75
CA PRO A 219 24.67 -2.22 -14.51
C PRO A 219 24.99 -2.00 -13.02
N LEU A 220 24.08 -2.37 -12.14
CA LEU A 220 24.21 -2.30 -10.68
C LEU A 220 24.39 -3.67 -10.02
N ALA A 221 24.64 -4.75 -10.77
CA ALA A 221 24.77 -6.12 -10.25
C ALA A 221 25.87 -6.26 -9.17
N GLY A 222 26.91 -5.40 -9.20
CA GLY A 222 27.97 -5.42 -8.19
C GLY A 222 27.68 -4.59 -6.92
N TRP A 223 26.51 -3.97 -6.80
CA TRP A 223 26.11 -3.21 -5.62
C TRP A 223 25.50 -4.13 -4.57
N PRO A 224 25.91 -4.02 -3.29
CA PRO A 224 25.20 -4.70 -2.21
C PRO A 224 23.72 -4.29 -2.21
N GLU A 225 22.82 -5.26 -2.17
CA GLU A 225 21.38 -4.99 -2.15
C GLU A 225 20.82 -5.03 -0.73
N ARG A 226 19.88 -4.12 -0.46
CA ARG A 226 19.04 -4.12 0.72
C ARG A 226 17.58 -4.09 0.30
N HIS A 227 16.78 -4.89 0.97
CA HIS A 227 15.37 -5.04 0.69
C HIS A 227 14.56 -4.45 1.84
N LEU A 228 13.67 -3.48 1.54
CA LEU A 228 12.80 -2.80 2.49
C LEU A 228 11.34 -3.01 2.08
N PHE A 229 10.71 -4.02 2.65
CA PHE A 229 9.29 -4.32 2.42
C PHE A 229 8.48 -3.62 3.51
N VAL A 230 7.85 -2.49 3.14
CA VAL A 230 7.08 -1.65 4.06
C VAL A 230 5.63 -2.12 4.08
N SER A 231 5.09 -2.35 5.27
CA SER A 231 3.71 -2.75 5.49
C SER A 231 3.13 -2.11 6.75
N ASP A 232 1.82 -2.16 6.90
CA ASP A 232 1.10 -1.64 8.06
C ASP A 232 0.60 -2.77 8.97
N LEU A 233 0.44 -2.43 10.26
CA LEU A 233 -0.21 -3.31 11.23
C LEU A 233 -1.10 -2.48 12.18
N LYS A 234 -2.39 -2.84 12.25
CA LYS A 234 -3.37 -2.32 13.22
C LYS A 234 -3.66 -3.40 14.24
N LEU A 235 -3.34 -3.14 15.51
CA LEU A 235 -3.53 -4.07 16.63
C LEU A 235 -4.44 -3.47 17.69
N ALA A 236 -5.36 -4.27 18.20
CA ALA A 236 -6.06 -4.00 19.43
C ALA A 236 -5.19 -4.39 20.65
N SER A 237 -5.52 -3.86 21.82
CA SER A 237 -4.78 -4.11 23.07
C SER A 237 -4.81 -5.57 23.54
N ASP A 238 -5.78 -6.34 23.04
CA ASP A 238 -5.90 -7.78 23.27
C ASP A 238 -5.04 -8.63 22.32
N GLY A 239 -4.32 -8.01 21.39
CA GLY A 239 -3.49 -8.66 20.39
C GLY A 239 -4.22 -9.02 19.09
N SER A 240 -5.51 -8.76 18.98
CA SER A 240 -6.25 -9.04 17.74
C SER A 240 -5.99 -7.97 16.66
N ILE A 241 -6.14 -8.36 15.40
CA ILE A 241 -6.26 -7.43 14.26
C ILE A 241 -7.75 -7.07 14.19
N PRO A 242 -8.16 -5.84 14.56
CA PRO A 242 -9.59 -5.47 14.56
C PRO A 242 -10.13 -5.46 13.11
N PRO A 243 -11.45 -5.64 12.91
CA PRO A 243 -12.05 -5.43 11.60
C PRO A 243 -11.92 -3.97 11.17
N ASN A 244 -12.12 -3.70 9.87
CA ASN A 244 -12.20 -2.34 9.37
C ASN A 244 -13.37 -1.58 10.02
N ASP A 245 -13.10 -0.37 10.47
CA ASP A 245 -14.11 0.59 10.87
C ASP A 245 -14.58 1.44 9.66
N MET A 246 -15.49 2.38 9.89
CA MET A 246 -16.02 3.26 8.84
C MET A 246 -14.93 4.11 8.20
N MET A 247 -13.97 4.60 9.00
CA MET A 247 -12.87 5.43 8.50
C MET A 247 -11.87 4.60 7.71
N ASP A 248 -11.62 3.35 8.09
CA ASP A 248 -10.81 2.41 7.32
C ASP A 248 -11.41 2.15 5.93
N TRP A 249 -12.73 1.96 5.84
CA TRP A 249 -13.40 1.78 4.57
C TRP A 249 -13.40 3.05 3.71
N MET A 250 -13.57 4.21 4.35
CA MET A 250 -13.65 5.50 3.64
C MET A 250 -12.28 5.98 3.13
N ASN A 251 -11.24 5.81 3.93
CA ASN A 251 -9.91 6.33 3.63
C ASN A 251 -8.89 5.25 3.26
N GLY A 252 -9.29 3.97 3.29
CA GLY A 252 -8.33 2.88 3.30
C GLY A 252 -7.69 2.69 4.67
N ARG A 253 -7.35 1.45 4.99
CA ARG A 253 -6.86 1.04 6.29
C ARG A 253 -5.39 1.36 6.48
N GLU A 254 -5.10 2.12 7.52
CA GLU A 254 -3.74 2.36 7.99
C GLU A 254 -3.58 1.83 9.42
N GLY A 255 -2.47 1.15 9.69
CA GLY A 255 -2.14 0.67 11.02
C GLY A 255 -1.44 1.74 11.85
N GLN A 256 -1.51 1.66 13.18
CA GLN A 256 -0.69 2.51 14.06
C GLN A 256 0.79 2.12 14.03
N PHE A 257 1.15 0.97 13.45
CA PHE A 257 2.52 0.52 13.30
C PHE A 257 2.87 0.40 11.82
N ALA A 258 3.88 1.14 11.36
CA ALA A 258 4.57 0.83 10.12
C ALA A 258 5.70 -0.16 10.41
N LEU A 259 5.79 -1.18 9.57
CA LEU A 259 6.77 -2.25 9.68
C LEU A 259 7.67 -2.25 8.45
N VAL A 260 8.96 -2.49 8.66
CA VAL A 260 9.92 -2.77 7.58
C VAL A 260 10.40 -4.21 7.75
N ASN A 261 10.15 -5.05 6.76
CA ASN A 261 10.41 -6.49 6.82
C ASN A 261 9.75 -7.17 8.04
N GLY A 262 8.57 -6.67 8.47
CA GLY A 262 7.85 -7.18 9.64
C GLY A 262 8.33 -6.67 10.99
N GLU A 263 9.34 -5.81 11.05
CA GLU A 263 9.91 -5.23 12.26
C GLU A 263 9.52 -3.75 12.41
N ARG A 264 9.19 -3.33 13.63
CA ARG A 264 8.94 -1.91 13.93
C ARG A 264 10.26 -1.18 14.11
N ARG A 265 10.50 -0.15 13.28
CA ARG A 265 11.65 0.75 13.35
C ARG A 265 12.97 -0.03 13.57
N PRO A 266 13.36 -0.95 12.65
CA PRO A 266 14.59 -1.70 12.77
C PRO A 266 15.82 -0.80 12.64
N ARG A 267 16.99 -1.31 13.07
CA ARG A 267 18.29 -0.68 12.85
C ARG A 267 18.90 -1.19 11.55
N ILE A 268 19.47 -0.26 10.80
CA ILE A 268 20.17 -0.52 9.53
C ILE A 268 21.58 0.06 9.63
N ASP A 269 22.59 -0.77 9.41
CA ASP A 269 23.97 -0.32 9.27
C ASP A 269 24.35 -0.31 7.78
N VAL A 270 24.72 0.89 7.28
CA VAL A 270 25.18 1.13 5.91
C VAL A 270 26.70 1.23 5.95
N ALA A 271 27.39 0.12 5.65
CA ALA A 271 28.85 0.02 5.70
C ALA A 271 29.52 0.24 4.33
N GLY A 272 28.78 0.69 3.34
CA GLY A 272 29.22 1.00 1.98
C GLY A 272 28.04 1.52 1.19
N ASP A 273 28.27 1.96 -0.04
CA ASP A 273 27.18 2.35 -0.93
C ASP A 273 26.33 1.14 -1.29
N GLU A 274 25.01 1.23 -1.16
CA GLU A 274 24.05 0.15 -1.32
C GLU A 274 22.95 0.51 -2.31
N ARG A 275 22.41 -0.52 -2.99
CA ARG A 275 21.15 -0.47 -3.74
C ARG A 275 20.02 -0.93 -2.83
N TRP A 276 19.04 -0.06 -2.59
CA TRP A 276 17.86 -0.37 -1.80
C TRP A 276 16.67 -0.61 -2.71
N ARG A 277 16.03 -1.75 -2.58
CA ARG A 277 14.74 -2.01 -3.20
C ARG A 277 13.68 -1.78 -2.14
N VAL A 278 12.75 -0.88 -2.44
CA VAL A 278 11.69 -0.47 -1.51
C VAL A 278 10.34 -0.81 -2.09
N TRP A 279 9.54 -1.55 -1.34
CA TRP A 279 8.15 -1.86 -1.67
C TRP A 279 7.23 -1.11 -0.72
N ASN A 280 6.22 -0.43 -1.23
CA ASN A 280 5.09 -0.02 -0.42
C ASN A 280 3.95 -1.04 -0.55
N ALA A 281 3.92 -2.00 0.36
CA ALA A 281 2.90 -3.06 0.43
C ALA A 281 1.80 -2.77 1.47
N CYS A 282 1.64 -1.51 1.88
CA CYS A 282 0.53 -1.08 2.73
C CYS A 282 -0.79 -1.09 1.96
N SER A 283 -1.91 -1.36 2.64
CA SER A 283 -3.23 -1.32 2.01
C SER A 283 -3.61 0.08 1.54
N ALA A 284 -3.23 1.12 2.30
CA ALA A 284 -3.63 2.50 2.02
C ALA A 284 -2.58 3.57 2.36
N ARG A 285 -1.56 3.25 3.19
CA ARG A 285 -0.55 4.24 3.60
C ARG A 285 0.35 4.62 2.44
N TYR A 286 0.44 5.92 2.21
CA TYR A 286 1.46 6.53 1.35
C TYR A 286 2.78 6.64 2.09
N VAL A 287 3.87 6.26 1.46
CA VAL A 287 5.21 6.27 2.05
C VAL A 287 6.08 7.28 1.30
N CYS A 288 6.16 8.50 1.81
CA CYS A 288 7.09 9.50 1.29
C CYS A 288 8.48 9.23 1.89
N VAL A 289 9.27 8.37 1.24
CA VAL A 289 10.59 7.96 1.69
C VAL A 289 11.52 9.15 1.78
N ALA A 290 12.07 9.43 2.96
CA ALA A 290 13.04 10.50 3.18
C ALA A 290 13.91 10.17 4.41
N PHE A 291 15.06 10.84 4.53
CA PHE A 291 15.81 10.87 5.78
C PHE A 291 15.49 12.16 6.54
N ASP A 292 15.42 12.07 7.87
CA ASP A 292 15.09 13.19 8.77
C ASP A 292 16.12 14.33 8.73
N ASP A 293 17.35 14.05 8.32
CA ASP A 293 18.43 15.04 8.13
C ASP A 293 18.48 15.66 6.73
N GLY A 294 17.54 15.31 5.84
CA GLY A 294 17.44 15.85 4.49
C GLY A 294 18.51 15.37 3.52
N ARG A 295 19.31 14.33 3.87
CA ARG A 295 20.29 13.77 2.95
C ARG A 295 19.64 13.25 1.69
N ALA A 296 20.31 13.46 0.57
CA ALA A 296 19.87 12.97 -0.72
C ALA A 296 20.28 11.51 -0.96
N PHE A 297 19.52 10.84 -1.80
CA PHE A 297 19.80 9.53 -2.38
C PHE A 297 19.52 9.57 -3.89
N GLU A 298 20.00 8.58 -4.63
CA GLU A 298 19.74 8.50 -6.06
C GLU A 298 18.54 7.57 -6.30
N HIS A 299 17.48 8.09 -6.91
CA HIS A 299 16.38 7.30 -7.44
C HIS A 299 16.82 6.74 -8.79
N VAL A 300 16.83 5.42 -8.95
CA VAL A 300 17.41 4.73 -10.12
C VAL A 300 16.44 3.79 -10.81
N GLY A 301 15.33 3.41 -10.17
CA GLY A 301 14.32 2.53 -10.76
C GLY A 301 12.96 2.70 -10.14
N THR A 302 11.94 2.40 -10.92
CA THR A 302 10.51 2.35 -10.55
C THR A 302 10.03 0.90 -10.54
N ASP A 303 8.72 0.69 -10.57
CA ASP A 303 8.06 -0.64 -10.58
C ASP A 303 8.69 -1.61 -11.60
N GLY A 304 8.86 -1.14 -12.83
CA GLY A 304 9.42 -1.90 -13.95
C GLY A 304 10.93 -1.88 -14.04
N GLY A 305 11.62 -1.58 -12.94
CA GLY A 305 13.08 -1.61 -12.83
C GLY A 305 13.77 -0.30 -13.19
N LEU A 306 15.05 -0.40 -13.54
CA LEU A 306 15.91 0.73 -13.77
C LEU A 306 15.40 1.62 -14.92
N PHE A 307 15.62 2.93 -14.78
CA PHE A 307 15.46 3.91 -15.87
C PHE A 307 16.80 4.50 -16.29
N GLU A 308 16.79 5.36 -17.30
CA GLU A 308 18.01 5.70 -18.03
C GLU A 308 19.04 6.47 -17.19
N THR A 309 18.63 7.50 -16.45
CA THR A 309 19.56 8.40 -15.76
C THR A 309 19.23 8.51 -14.27
N PRO A 310 20.18 8.23 -13.36
CA PRO A 310 19.97 8.42 -11.93
C PRO A 310 19.47 9.83 -11.59
N ARG A 311 18.56 9.94 -10.65
CA ARG A 311 17.96 11.20 -10.22
C ARG A 311 18.20 11.42 -8.73
N ARG A 312 18.94 12.48 -8.41
CA ARG A 312 19.20 12.85 -7.03
C ARG A 312 17.98 13.51 -6.41
N VAL A 313 17.48 12.95 -5.32
CA VAL A 313 16.29 13.42 -4.61
C VAL A 313 16.52 13.37 -3.10
N THR A 314 15.76 14.15 -2.33
CA THR A 314 15.75 14.11 -0.86
C THR A 314 14.52 13.43 -0.29
N SER A 315 13.51 13.25 -1.13
CA SER A 315 12.30 12.49 -0.80
C SER A 315 11.72 11.83 -2.04
N LEU A 316 11.00 10.74 -1.87
CA LEU A 316 10.30 10.02 -2.92
C LEU A 316 8.98 9.46 -2.41
N LEU A 317 7.88 9.89 -3.00
CA LEU A 317 6.56 9.35 -2.69
C LEU A 317 6.38 7.99 -3.34
N LEU A 318 5.98 7.01 -2.54
CA LEU A 318 5.48 5.71 -2.98
C LEU A 318 4.02 5.56 -2.51
N ALA A 319 3.08 5.59 -3.43
CA ALA A 319 1.70 5.22 -3.16
C ALA A 319 1.59 3.71 -2.89
N PRO A 320 0.49 3.22 -2.28
CA PRO A 320 0.24 1.79 -2.14
C PRO A 320 0.42 1.05 -3.47
N GLY A 321 1.20 -0.03 -3.46
CA GLY A 321 1.53 -0.81 -4.65
C GLY A 321 2.77 -0.36 -5.42
N GLU A 322 3.22 0.89 -5.29
CA GLU A 322 4.43 1.38 -5.96
C GLU A 322 5.72 0.82 -5.34
N ARG A 323 6.76 0.73 -6.14
CA ARG A 323 8.11 0.31 -5.75
C ARG A 323 9.13 1.29 -6.28
N ALA A 324 10.29 1.31 -5.61
CA ALA A 324 11.44 2.08 -6.07
C ALA A 324 12.75 1.35 -5.84
N GLU A 325 13.74 1.70 -6.67
CA GLU A 325 15.13 1.35 -6.46
C GLU A 325 15.93 2.61 -6.20
N LEU A 326 16.67 2.59 -5.08
CA LEU A 326 17.42 3.73 -4.59
C LEU A 326 18.89 3.35 -4.45
N LEU A 327 19.81 4.28 -4.66
CA LEU A 327 21.19 4.14 -4.24
C LEU A 327 21.44 5.05 -3.03
N VAL A 328 21.83 4.42 -1.93
CA VAL A 328 22.10 5.08 -0.65
C VAL A 328 23.61 5.08 -0.43
N ARG A 329 24.17 6.26 -0.21
CA ARG A 329 25.60 6.47 -0.01
C ARG A 329 25.97 6.36 1.45
N ALA A 330 27.05 5.63 1.77
CA ALA A 330 27.62 5.60 3.10
C ALA A 330 28.19 6.95 3.52
N GLY A 331 28.80 7.67 2.55
CA GLY A 331 29.48 8.93 2.81
C GLY A 331 30.91 8.75 3.36
N ASP A 332 31.58 9.88 3.62
CA ASP A 332 32.96 9.96 4.07
C ASP A 332 33.11 10.11 5.60
N ARG A 333 31.98 10.27 6.30
CA ARG A 333 31.90 10.46 7.76
C ARG A 333 30.86 9.57 8.39
N ALA A 334 31.17 9.09 9.61
CA ALA A 334 30.18 8.39 10.42
C ALA A 334 29.01 9.32 10.78
N SER A 335 27.79 8.85 10.58
CA SER A 335 26.60 9.62 10.89
C SER A 335 25.41 8.70 11.19
N ARG A 336 24.34 9.29 11.73
CA ARG A 336 23.07 8.61 11.96
C ARG A 336 21.95 9.45 11.38
N ALA A 337 20.91 8.79 10.92
CA ALA A 337 19.67 9.42 10.46
C ALA A 337 18.50 8.47 10.70
N VAL A 338 17.30 9.00 10.66
CA VAL A 338 16.07 8.20 10.65
C VAL A 338 15.53 8.16 9.21
N LEU A 339 15.40 6.95 8.67
CA LEU A 339 14.59 6.74 7.49
C LEU A 339 13.13 6.88 7.92
N GLN A 340 12.35 7.70 7.22
CA GLN A 340 10.98 7.99 7.59
C GLN A 340 10.04 7.99 6.37
N ALA A 341 8.75 7.74 6.61
CA ALA A 341 7.69 8.24 5.75
C ALA A 341 7.46 9.70 6.17
N ALA A 342 7.94 10.64 5.36
CA ALA A 342 7.74 12.07 5.60
C ALA A 342 6.27 12.44 5.45
N GLU A 343 5.87 13.59 6.03
CA GLU A 343 4.52 14.11 5.92
C GLU A 343 4.06 14.15 4.46
N TYR A 344 2.86 13.63 4.22
CA TYR A 344 2.18 13.71 2.93
C TYR A 344 0.67 13.82 3.13
N ASP A 345 0.08 14.82 2.49
CA ASP A 345 -1.37 15.03 2.48
C ASP A 345 -1.99 14.35 1.25
N ARG A 346 -2.51 13.13 1.43
CA ARG A 346 -3.32 12.45 0.42
C ARG A 346 -4.81 12.81 0.48
N ARG A 347 -5.14 13.84 1.27
CA ARG A 347 -6.47 14.43 1.42
C ARG A 347 -7.51 13.44 1.97
N LYS A 348 -7.16 12.77 3.07
CA LYS A 348 -8.09 11.87 3.77
C LYS A 348 -9.37 12.61 4.18
N MET A 349 -10.50 11.97 3.96
CA MET A 349 -11.81 12.52 4.28
C MET A 349 -12.11 12.46 5.78
N ALA A 350 -12.75 13.50 6.31
CA ALA A 350 -13.37 13.52 7.62
C ALA A 350 -14.90 13.54 7.49
N MET A 351 -15.59 12.87 8.40
CA MET A 351 -17.04 13.04 8.56
C MET A 351 -17.27 14.23 9.50
N SER A 352 -17.96 15.27 9.04
CA SER A 352 -18.40 16.37 9.91
C SER A 352 -19.75 16.07 10.54
N HIS A 353 -19.98 16.58 11.75
CA HIS A 353 -21.26 16.44 12.46
C HIS A 353 -22.45 17.07 11.70
N ASP A 354 -22.18 17.99 10.79
CA ASP A 354 -23.20 18.70 9.99
C ASP A 354 -23.49 18.01 8.65
N GLY A 355 -22.99 16.78 8.43
CA GLY A 355 -23.15 16.05 7.17
C GLY A 355 -22.30 16.61 6.02
N GLY A 356 -21.43 17.59 6.28
CA GLY A 356 -20.46 18.12 5.33
C GLY A 356 -19.23 17.21 5.22
N ARG A 357 -18.55 17.26 4.06
CA ARG A 357 -17.24 16.63 3.87
C ARG A 357 -16.15 17.57 4.37
N GLY A 358 -15.28 17.07 5.23
CA GLY A 358 -14.06 17.75 5.66
C GLY A 358 -12.84 16.95 5.24
N SER A 359 -11.66 17.49 5.41
CA SER A 359 -10.39 16.75 5.30
C SER A 359 -9.77 16.52 6.67
N LEU A 360 -9.16 15.37 6.87
CA LEU A 360 -8.27 15.14 8.00
C LEU A 360 -6.96 15.91 7.77
N PRO A 361 -6.23 16.28 8.83
CA PRO A 361 -4.88 16.82 8.68
C PRO A 361 -3.96 15.76 8.02
N PRO A 362 -2.85 16.21 7.38
CA PRO A 362 -1.83 15.30 6.91
C PRO A 362 -1.32 14.37 8.01
N ASP A 363 -0.93 13.14 7.63
CA ASP A 363 -0.28 12.26 8.58
C ASP A 363 1.10 12.83 8.94
N PRO A 364 1.46 12.86 10.23
CA PRO A 364 2.78 13.31 10.64
C PRO A 364 3.86 12.35 10.12
N ALA A 365 5.09 12.84 10.02
CA ALA A 365 6.22 11.99 9.65
C ALA A 365 6.34 10.78 10.60
N LEU A 366 6.50 9.58 10.01
CA LEU A 366 6.53 8.30 10.71
C LEU A 366 7.92 7.65 10.55
N PRO A 367 8.65 7.40 11.65
CA PRO A 367 9.93 6.69 11.59
C PRO A 367 9.78 5.26 11.06
N LEU A 368 10.56 4.91 10.02
CA LEU A 368 10.60 3.57 9.42
C LEU A 368 11.79 2.77 9.92
N ALA A 369 12.99 3.36 10.02
CA ALA A 369 14.20 2.68 10.49
C ALA A 369 15.22 3.68 11.07
N ASP A 370 16.03 3.21 12.03
CA ASP A 370 17.21 3.93 12.50
C ASP A 370 18.43 3.51 11.65
N VAL A 371 19.10 4.45 11.00
CA VAL A 371 20.17 4.16 10.06
C VAL A 371 21.48 4.72 10.56
N THR A 372 22.50 3.85 10.66
CA THR A 372 23.88 4.22 10.98
C THR A 372 24.72 4.12 9.71
N PHE A 373 25.43 5.18 9.38
CA PHE A 373 26.33 5.24 8.23
C PHE A 373 27.77 5.10 8.70
N VAL A 374 28.48 4.12 8.14
CA VAL A 374 29.90 3.89 8.40
C VAL A 374 30.69 4.43 7.20
N PRO A 375 31.72 5.26 7.41
CA PRO A 375 32.49 5.83 6.32
C PRO A 375 33.01 4.77 5.35
N ALA A 376 32.81 5.00 4.06
CA ALA A 376 33.30 4.11 3.00
C ALA A 376 33.66 4.90 1.74
N ALA A 377 34.53 4.31 0.92
CA ALA A 377 34.83 4.87 -0.41
C ALA A 377 33.57 4.80 -1.30
N ALA A 378 33.29 5.91 -1.96
CA ALA A 378 32.15 5.98 -2.88
C ALA A 378 32.33 5.04 -4.07
N ARG A 379 31.28 4.33 -4.44
CA ARG A 379 31.21 3.54 -5.67
C ARG A 379 30.98 4.44 -6.87
N ALA A 380 31.61 4.12 -7.99
CA ALA A 380 31.29 4.78 -9.26
C ALA A 380 29.85 4.48 -9.66
N LEU A 381 29.09 5.54 -9.96
CA LEU A 381 27.73 5.43 -10.45
C LEU A 381 27.77 5.52 -11.98
N PRO A 382 27.23 4.53 -12.71
CA PRO A 382 27.07 4.64 -14.15
C PRO A 382 26.19 5.86 -14.52
N ALA A 383 26.63 6.64 -15.49
CA ALA A 383 25.88 7.81 -15.97
C ALA A 383 24.56 7.40 -16.66
N THR A 384 24.57 6.21 -17.26
CA THR A 384 23.41 5.61 -17.92
C THR A 384 23.19 4.22 -17.34
N LEU A 385 21.95 3.91 -16.98
CA LEU A 385 21.58 2.60 -16.41
C LEU A 385 20.90 1.73 -17.47
N ARG A 386 19.59 1.92 -17.67
CA ARG A 386 18.80 1.15 -18.62
C ARG A 386 18.01 2.08 -19.51
N ALA A 387 18.18 1.97 -20.82
CA ALA A 387 17.38 2.74 -21.76
C ALA A 387 15.89 2.38 -21.63
N VAL A 388 15.06 3.41 -21.51
CA VAL A 388 13.61 3.28 -21.60
C VAL A 388 13.20 3.89 -22.94
N PRO A 389 12.74 3.07 -23.91
CA PRO A 389 12.42 3.56 -25.25
C PRO A 389 11.33 4.63 -25.19
N ALA A 390 11.42 5.61 -26.06
CA ALA A 390 10.33 6.54 -26.26
C ALA A 390 9.11 5.76 -26.76
N PRO A 391 7.92 6.01 -26.22
CA PRO A 391 6.72 5.39 -26.75
C PRO A 391 6.46 5.91 -28.17
N GLY A 392 5.85 5.07 -29.01
CA GLY A 392 5.38 5.47 -30.34
C GLY A 392 4.14 6.36 -30.25
N GLU A 393 3.54 6.63 -31.41
CA GLU A 393 2.25 7.35 -31.48
C GLU A 393 1.10 6.40 -31.11
N PRO A 394 0.22 6.77 -30.17
CA PRO A 394 -0.94 5.97 -29.82
C PRO A 394 -1.97 5.95 -30.98
N VAL A 395 -2.60 4.80 -31.18
CA VAL A 395 -3.60 4.61 -32.24
C VAL A 395 -5.04 4.63 -31.71
N ALA A 396 -5.22 4.67 -30.39
CA ALA A 396 -6.53 4.73 -29.75
C ALA A 396 -6.44 5.45 -28.39
N ASP A 397 -7.56 5.99 -27.93
CA ASP A 397 -7.70 6.67 -26.66
C ASP A 397 -8.65 5.91 -25.73
N LYS A 398 -8.36 5.92 -24.42
CA LYS A 398 -9.20 5.38 -23.35
C LYS A 398 -9.36 6.41 -22.23
N ASP A 399 -10.57 6.51 -21.73
CA ASP A 399 -10.89 7.38 -20.60
C ASP A 399 -11.24 6.54 -19.37
N VAL A 400 -10.61 6.86 -18.25
CA VAL A 400 -10.89 6.28 -16.94
C VAL A 400 -11.15 7.41 -15.96
N ALA A 401 -12.35 7.44 -15.39
CA ALA A 401 -12.72 8.37 -14.32
C ALA A 401 -12.84 7.61 -13.00
N LEU A 402 -12.00 7.98 -12.03
CA LEU A 402 -12.10 7.51 -10.65
C LEU A 402 -13.15 8.39 -9.95
N GLY A 403 -14.12 7.76 -9.31
CA GLY A 403 -15.24 8.43 -8.67
C GLY A 403 -15.69 7.75 -7.40
N GLU A 404 -16.41 8.48 -6.57
CA GLU A 404 -16.98 7.98 -5.32
C GLU A 404 -18.42 8.46 -5.13
N ALA A 405 -19.21 7.70 -4.39
CA ALA A 405 -20.54 8.10 -3.97
C ALA A 405 -20.83 7.59 -2.56
N MET A 406 -21.42 8.45 -1.74
CA MET A 406 -21.81 8.14 -0.37
C MET A 406 -23.29 8.44 -0.17
N ASP A 407 -24.05 7.41 0.19
CA ASP A 407 -25.45 7.50 0.60
C ASP A 407 -25.51 7.45 2.13
N MET A 408 -25.63 8.61 2.76
CA MET A 408 -25.65 8.74 4.23
C MET A 408 -26.81 7.97 4.88
N ASN A 409 -27.97 7.90 4.23
CA ASN A 409 -29.12 7.16 4.77
C ASN A 409 -28.84 5.66 4.79
N ALA A 410 -28.25 5.13 3.72
CA ALA A 410 -27.85 3.73 3.67
C ALA A 410 -26.71 3.43 4.66
N MET A 411 -25.75 4.36 4.85
CA MET A 411 -24.66 4.20 5.83
C MET A 411 -25.18 4.14 7.27
N MET A 412 -26.23 4.91 7.61
CA MET A 412 -26.88 4.87 8.93
C MET A 412 -27.68 3.60 9.19
N SER A 413 -28.01 2.83 8.16
CA SER A 413 -28.73 1.55 8.29
C SER A 413 -27.85 0.40 8.81
N GLY A 414 -26.57 0.65 9.04
CA GLY A 414 -25.59 -0.30 9.53
C GLY A 414 -24.87 -1.10 8.43
N PRO A 415 -23.82 -1.82 8.78
CA PRO A 415 -23.01 -2.54 7.81
C PRO A 415 -23.73 -3.75 7.23
N ALA A 416 -23.66 -3.93 5.92
CA ALA A 416 -24.07 -5.15 5.24
C ALA A 416 -22.85 -6.07 5.04
N HIS A 417 -22.87 -7.26 5.61
CA HIS A 417 -21.76 -8.21 5.53
C HIS A 417 -20.39 -7.66 5.98
N GLY A 418 -20.38 -6.82 7.03
CA GLY A 418 -19.15 -6.22 7.58
C GLY A 418 -18.61 -5.02 6.80
N ARG A 419 -19.37 -4.48 5.82
CA ARG A 419 -19.02 -3.32 5.01
C ARG A 419 -20.06 -2.22 5.14
N PRO A 420 -19.65 -0.94 4.96
CA PRO A 420 -20.61 0.16 5.02
C PRO A 420 -21.60 0.05 3.84
N ALA A 421 -22.88 -0.01 4.16
CA ALA A 421 -23.90 0.20 3.14
C ALA A 421 -23.82 1.63 2.62
N GLY A 422 -24.08 1.84 1.31
CA GLY A 422 -24.13 3.19 0.74
C GLY A 422 -22.79 3.84 0.39
N MET A 423 -21.65 3.23 0.74
CA MET A 423 -20.33 3.69 0.29
C MET A 423 -19.93 2.94 -0.98
N ARG A 424 -19.60 3.66 -2.04
CA ARG A 424 -19.22 3.10 -3.35
C ARG A 424 -18.05 3.86 -3.93
N PHE A 425 -17.04 3.12 -4.35
CA PHE A 425 -15.95 3.63 -5.16
C PHE A 425 -16.08 3.06 -6.58
N MET A 426 -15.90 3.91 -7.59
CA MET A 426 -16.35 3.62 -8.94
C MET A 426 -15.28 3.91 -9.99
N ILE A 427 -15.32 3.16 -11.08
CA ILE A 427 -14.63 3.51 -12.32
C ILE A 427 -15.69 3.77 -13.39
N ASN A 428 -15.60 4.93 -14.06
CA ASN A 428 -16.54 5.37 -15.09
C ASN A 428 -18.00 5.34 -14.60
N GLY A 429 -18.22 5.76 -13.34
CA GLY A 429 -19.55 5.86 -12.72
C GLY A 429 -20.19 4.53 -12.31
N ALA A 430 -19.46 3.42 -12.37
CA ALA A 430 -19.95 2.10 -11.97
C ALA A 430 -19.00 1.38 -11.03
N THR A 431 -19.54 0.64 -10.08
CA THR A 431 -18.78 -0.33 -9.27
C THR A 431 -18.46 -1.57 -10.10
N TYR A 432 -17.42 -2.27 -9.72
CA TYR A 432 -17.03 -3.53 -10.35
C TYR A 432 -18.18 -4.53 -10.38
N ALA A 433 -18.31 -5.20 -11.51
CA ALA A 433 -19.20 -6.34 -11.70
C ALA A 433 -18.43 -7.45 -12.44
N PRO A 434 -18.34 -8.66 -11.88
CA PRO A 434 -17.69 -9.79 -12.54
C PRO A 434 -18.20 -9.99 -13.98
N HIS A 435 -17.31 -10.39 -14.88
CA HIS A 435 -17.62 -10.70 -16.29
C HIS A 435 -18.19 -9.54 -17.13
N ARG A 436 -18.15 -8.30 -16.61
CA ARG A 436 -18.51 -7.11 -17.38
C ARG A 436 -17.24 -6.35 -17.77
N ALA A 437 -16.92 -6.36 -19.07
CA ALA A 437 -15.84 -5.55 -19.59
C ALA A 437 -16.16 -4.05 -19.39
N THR A 438 -15.26 -3.34 -18.72
CA THR A 438 -15.32 -1.88 -18.55
C THR A 438 -14.71 -1.19 -19.77
N LEU A 439 -13.61 -1.74 -20.28
CA LEU A 439 -12.90 -1.28 -21.46
C LEU A 439 -12.53 -2.47 -22.35
N THR A 440 -12.32 -2.19 -23.64
CA THR A 440 -11.79 -3.17 -24.59
C THR A 440 -10.61 -2.58 -25.32
N SER A 441 -9.50 -3.34 -25.42
CA SER A 441 -8.29 -2.99 -26.14
C SER A 441 -8.00 -4.04 -27.21
N ARG A 442 -7.27 -3.65 -28.25
CA ARG A 442 -6.73 -4.60 -29.22
C ARG A 442 -5.30 -4.96 -28.86
N ARG A 443 -4.99 -6.24 -28.98
CA ARG A 443 -3.66 -6.76 -28.73
C ARG A 443 -2.62 -6.04 -29.59
N GLY A 444 -1.54 -5.57 -28.96
CA GLY A 444 -0.39 -4.98 -29.63
C GLY A 444 -0.56 -3.51 -30.03
N GLU A 445 -1.76 -2.93 -29.90
CA GLU A 445 -1.98 -1.51 -30.14
C GLU A 445 -1.46 -0.68 -28.96
N LEU A 446 -0.77 0.43 -29.29
CA LEU A 446 -0.39 1.43 -28.31
C LEU A 446 -1.55 2.38 -28.10
N GLU A 447 -2.03 2.50 -26.88
CA GLU A 447 -3.17 3.32 -26.50
C GLU A 447 -2.76 4.46 -25.56
N ARG A 448 -3.41 5.61 -25.70
CA ARG A 448 -3.35 6.70 -24.71
C ARG A 448 -4.49 6.51 -23.73
N TRP A 449 -4.13 6.37 -22.46
CA TRP A 449 -5.09 6.30 -21.37
C TRP A 449 -5.08 7.60 -20.58
N THR A 450 -6.26 8.20 -20.41
CA THR A 450 -6.47 9.42 -19.62
C THR A 450 -7.16 9.04 -18.32
N ILE A 451 -6.41 9.06 -17.21
CA ILE A 451 -6.93 8.71 -15.89
C ILE A 451 -7.28 10.00 -15.15
N ARG A 452 -8.56 10.23 -14.89
CA ARG A 452 -9.06 11.41 -14.18
C ARG A 452 -9.52 11.03 -12.79
N ASN A 453 -8.99 11.70 -11.79
CA ASN A 453 -9.48 11.58 -10.42
C ASN A 453 -10.49 12.70 -10.13
N THR A 454 -11.76 12.34 -9.97
CA THR A 454 -12.87 13.26 -9.70
C THR A 454 -13.29 13.24 -8.23
N THR A 455 -12.48 12.64 -7.36
CA THR A 455 -12.75 12.51 -5.92
C THR A 455 -11.98 13.54 -5.10
N ASP A 456 -12.26 13.59 -3.81
CA ASP A 456 -11.62 14.54 -2.89
C ASP A 456 -10.27 14.04 -2.34
N MET A 457 -9.86 12.77 -2.60
CA MET A 457 -8.62 12.17 -2.13
C MET A 457 -7.78 11.60 -3.27
N ASP A 458 -6.52 11.30 -2.99
CA ASP A 458 -5.61 10.64 -3.92
C ASP A 458 -5.96 9.16 -4.09
N HIS A 459 -5.80 8.66 -5.32
CA HIS A 459 -5.96 7.24 -5.63
C HIS A 459 -4.78 6.71 -6.45
N PRO A 460 -4.09 5.64 -5.98
CA PRO A 460 -3.13 4.93 -6.81
C PRO A 460 -3.88 4.12 -7.86
N PHE A 461 -3.63 4.39 -9.13
CA PHE A 461 -4.17 3.62 -10.25
C PHE A 461 -3.19 2.51 -10.62
N HIS A 462 -3.65 1.26 -10.62
CA HIS A 462 -2.90 0.08 -11.03
C HIS A 462 -3.54 -0.61 -12.22
N LEU A 463 -2.69 -1.16 -13.12
CA LEU A 463 -3.10 -1.92 -14.31
C LEU A 463 -2.35 -3.25 -14.36
N HIS A 464 -3.09 -4.34 -14.42
CA HIS A 464 -2.57 -5.71 -14.45
C HIS A 464 -1.87 -6.09 -15.75
N GLY A 465 -0.86 -6.95 -15.63
CA GLY A 465 -0.24 -7.76 -16.70
C GLY A 465 0.48 -6.98 -17.78
N THR A 466 0.70 -5.68 -17.61
CA THR A 466 1.52 -4.83 -18.47
C THR A 466 2.10 -3.68 -17.68
N GLN A 467 3.08 -3.02 -18.24
CA GLN A 467 3.60 -1.76 -17.72
C GLN A 467 3.29 -0.63 -18.70
N PHE A 468 3.19 0.58 -18.17
CA PHE A 468 2.92 1.78 -18.92
C PHE A 468 3.98 2.85 -18.68
N GLN A 469 4.01 3.86 -19.53
CA GLN A 469 4.76 5.08 -19.31
C GLN A 469 3.80 6.24 -19.02
N VAL A 470 4.07 6.99 -17.95
CA VAL A 470 3.40 8.27 -17.70
C VAL A 470 4.03 9.30 -18.64
N THR A 471 3.22 10.10 -19.33
CA THR A 471 3.70 11.12 -20.26
C THR A 471 3.38 12.53 -19.81
N GLU A 472 2.24 12.73 -19.16
CA GLU A 472 1.76 14.05 -18.75
C GLU A 472 0.91 13.97 -17.49
N ARG A 473 0.95 15.03 -16.70
CA ARG A 473 0.04 15.29 -15.58
C ARG A 473 -0.64 16.63 -15.78
N ALA A 474 -1.92 16.73 -15.47
CA ALA A 474 -2.67 17.98 -15.55
C ALA A 474 -3.46 18.22 -14.25
N SER A 475 -3.33 19.40 -13.66
CA SER A 475 -4.05 19.82 -12.47
C SER A 475 -4.23 21.34 -12.45
N GLY A 476 -5.41 21.82 -12.03
CA GLY A 476 -5.70 23.25 -11.95
C GLY A 476 -5.51 24.01 -13.27
N GLY A 477 -5.73 23.35 -14.42
CA GLY A 477 -5.52 23.94 -15.75
C GLY A 477 -4.06 23.94 -16.25
N THR A 478 -3.11 23.49 -15.42
CA THR A 478 -1.69 23.37 -15.79
C THR A 478 -1.39 21.95 -16.24
N ARG A 479 -0.65 21.82 -17.37
CA ARG A 479 -0.13 20.55 -17.88
C ARG A 479 1.38 20.51 -17.71
N THR A 480 1.89 19.39 -17.22
CA THR A 480 3.32 19.18 -16.99
C THR A 480 3.71 17.83 -17.56
N ALA A 481 4.71 17.82 -18.45
CA ALA A 481 5.27 16.56 -18.94
C ALA A 481 5.95 15.79 -17.80
N GLU A 482 5.85 14.46 -17.84
CA GLU A 482 6.58 13.62 -16.87
C GLU A 482 8.09 13.86 -17.06
N PRO A 483 8.86 14.10 -15.99
CA PRO A 483 10.24 14.58 -16.10
C PRO A 483 11.24 13.52 -16.59
N PHE A 484 10.85 12.26 -16.65
CA PHE A 484 11.67 11.15 -17.14
C PHE A 484 10.80 9.96 -17.55
N ARG A 485 11.32 9.16 -18.46
CA ARG A 485 10.66 7.92 -18.86
C ARG A 485 10.99 6.80 -17.89
N ALA A 486 9.96 6.07 -17.48
CA ALA A 486 10.08 4.89 -16.62
C ALA A 486 8.92 3.91 -16.89
N TRP A 487 9.15 2.64 -16.67
CA TRP A 487 8.12 1.62 -16.69
C TRP A 487 7.44 1.54 -15.32
N ARG A 488 6.14 1.71 -15.31
CA ARG A 488 5.29 1.66 -14.11
C ARG A 488 4.11 0.73 -14.35
N ASP A 489 3.58 0.16 -13.29
CA ASP A 489 2.28 -0.52 -13.29
C ASP A 489 1.29 0.16 -12.34
N THR A 490 1.80 1.00 -11.47
CA THR A 490 1.03 1.78 -10.50
C THR A 490 1.44 3.26 -10.58
N VAL A 491 0.46 4.16 -10.44
CA VAL A 491 0.70 5.61 -10.44
C VAL A 491 -0.30 6.33 -9.54
N ASN A 492 0.20 7.18 -8.64
CA ASN A 492 -0.69 8.05 -7.88
C ASN A 492 -1.37 9.09 -8.77
N VAL A 493 -2.70 9.18 -8.69
CA VAL A 493 -3.52 10.22 -9.31
C VAL A 493 -4.11 11.08 -8.20
N ARG A 494 -3.60 12.31 -8.07
CA ARG A 494 -4.01 13.22 -6.99
C ARG A 494 -5.46 13.65 -7.17
N SER A 495 -6.09 14.09 -6.08
CA SER A 495 -7.41 14.71 -6.15
C SER A 495 -7.47 15.83 -7.19
N GLY A 496 -8.42 15.76 -8.12
CA GLY A 496 -8.59 16.72 -9.21
C GLY A 496 -7.50 16.67 -10.30
N GLU A 497 -6.59 15.68 -10.25
CA GLU A 497 -5.54 15.48 -11.26
C GLU A 497 -6.02 14.60 -12.41
N THR A 498 -5.42 14.81 -13.57
CA THR A 498 -5.49 13.93 -14.73
C THR A 498 -4.08 13.46 -15.06
N VAL A 499 -3.88 12.14 -15.21
CA VAL A 499 -2.62 11.53 -15.60
C VAL A 499 -2.79 10.86 -16.96
N THR A 500 -1.88 11.14 -17.89
CA THR A 500 -1.86 10.52 -19.21
C THR A 500 -0.83 9.42 -19.26
N LEU A 501 -1.27 8.21 -19.65
CA LEU A 501 -0.45 7.02 -19.76
C LEU A 501 -0.37 6.58 -21.23
N LEU A 502 0.73 5.94 -21.61
CA LEU A 502 0.83 5.14 -22.82
C LEU A 502 0.94 3.67 -22.46
N VAL A 503 -0.02 2.92 -22.93
CA VAL A 503 -0.27 1.52 -22.55
C VAL A 503 -0.28 0.64 -23.79
N LYS A 504 0.34 -0.53 -23.71
CA LYS A 504 0.27 -1.56 -24.74
C LYS A 504 0.01 -2.92 -24.08
N GLN A 505 -1.02 -3.61 -24.54
CA GLN A 505 -1.36 -4.96 -24.08
C GLN A 505 -0.93 -6.00 -25.13
N ASP A 506 0.01 -6.86 -24.77
CA ASP A 506 0.57 -7.84 -25.72
C ASP A 506 -0.07 -9.24 -25.64
N MET A 507 -0.91 -9.50 -24.65
CA MET A 507 -1.57 -10.79 -24.44
C MET A 507 -3.10 -10.62 -24.39
N PRO A 508 -3.86 -11.42 -25.16
CA PRO A 508 -5.32 -11.36 -25.13
C PRO A 508 -5.88 -11.96 -23.82
N GLY A 509 -7.10 -11.58 -23.47
CA GLY A 509 -7.82 -12.06 -22.30
C GLY A 509 -8.33 -10.94 -21.40
N GLU A 510 -8.83 -11.28 -20.21
CA GLU A 510 -9.36 -10.33 -19.25
C GLU A 510 -8.31 -9.95 -18.22
N ARG A 511 -8.18 -8.65 -17.93
CA ARG A 511 -7.28 -8.09 -16.95
C ARG A 511 -7.98 -7.10 -16.08
N MET A 512 -7.49 -6.91 -14.85
CA MET A 512 -8.03 -5.91 -13.94
C MET A 512 -7.26 -4.59 -14.07
N PHE A 513 -7.94 -3.50 -13.75
CA PHE A 513 -7.35 -2.22 -13.39
C PHE A 513 -8.19 -1.61 -12.28
N HIS A 514 -7.54 -1.00 -11.31
CA HIS A 514 -8.23 -0.59 -10.09
C HIS A 514 -7.45 0.47 -9.30
N CYS A 515 -8.10 1.06 -8.31
CA CYS A 515 -7.42 1.80 -7.26
C CYS A 515 -6.68 0.83 -6.34
N HIS A 516 -5.44 1.12 -5.97
CA HIS A 516 -4.65 0.26 -5.11
C HIS A 516 -4.75 0.63 -3.61
N ILE A 517 -5.71 1.46 -3.21
CA ILE A 517 -6.23 1.45 -1.84
C ILE A 517 -7.19 0.26 -1.80
N LEU A 518 -6.79 -0.80 -1.08
CA LEU A 518 -7.45 -2.11 -1.19
C LEU A 518 -8.89 -2.11 -0.69
N GLU A 519 -9.22 -1.26 0.27
CA GLU A 519 -10.60 -1.04 0.73
C GLU A 519 -11.47 -0.43 -0.38
N HIS A 520 -10.92 0.48 -1.19
CA HIS A 520 -11.64 1.07 -2.33
C HIS A 520 -11.83 0.08 -3.47
N GLU A 521 -10.81 -0.76 -3.74
CA GLU A 521 -10.93 -1.90 -4.66
C GLU A 521 -12.08 -2.81 -4.23
N ASP A 522 -12.08 -3.26 -2.96
CA ASP A 522 -13.10 -4.12 -2.37
C ASP A 522 -14.50 -3.47 -2.37
N LEU A 523 -14.61 -2.15 -2.34
CA LEU A 523 -15.86 -1.37 -2.46
C LEU A 523 -16.22 -1.01 -3.90
N GLY A 524 -15.47 -1.50 -4.90
CA GLY A 524 -15.85 -1.48 -6.29
C GLY A 524 -15.05 -0.56 -7.22
N MET A 525 -13.97 0.13 -6.77
CA MET A 525 -13.11 0.93 -7.66
C MET A 525 -12.20 0.04 -8.50
N MET A 526 -12.81 -0.81 -9.29
CA MET A 526 -12.15 -1.77 -10.17
C MET A 526 -12.90 -1.90 -11.49
N GLY A 527 -12.19 -2.21 -12.56
CA GLY A 527 -12.73 -2.47 -13.89
C GLY A 527 -12.05 -3.66 -14.56
N THR A 528 -12.74 -4.26 -15.53
CA THR A 528 -12.19 -5.32 -16.39
C THR A 528 -11.80 -4.73 -17.73
N LEU A 529 -10.54 -4.92 -18.12
CA LEU A 529 -10.05 -4.70 -19.49
C LEU A 529 -10.12 -6.01 -20.27
N LYS A 530 -10.86 -6.03 -21.36
CA LYS A 530 -10.87 -7.15 -22.30
C LYS A 530 -9.92 -6.85 -23.46
N VAL A 531 -8.85 -7.63 -23.59
CA VAL A 531 -7.90 -7.54 -24.70
C VAL A 531 -8.28 -8.57 -25.76
N VAL A 532 -8.53 -8.12 -27.00
CA VAL A 532 -8.96 -8.94 -28.15
C VAL A 532 -7.93 -8.93 -29.27
#